data_49a09e212ff0931a3a16321698af63f5
#
_entry.id   49a09e212ff0931a3a16321698af63f5
#
_cell.length_a   1.000
_cell.length_b   1.000
_cell.length_c   1.000
_cell.angle_alpha   90.00
_cell.angle_beta   90.00
_cell.angle_gamma   90.00
#
_symmetry.space_group_name_H-M   'P 1'
#
loop_
_entity.id
_entity.type
_entity.pdbx_description
1 polymer ?
#
loop_
_entity_poly.entity_id
_entity_poly.type
_entity_poly.pdbx_seq_one_letter_code
_entity_poly.pdbx_strand_id
1 'polypeptide(L)'
;MRSLGYPLPVPPSSGPLPLIPTATARRLLLGAQGLLDDPRRKAGPDAVYALVERLGYVQIDSINIVERAHHLTLAARLQGYRPAMLARLLERERRLFEHWTHDAAAIPTVWYAWWKPRFERYRRKVLAHPWWLARVGPQPRKVFAHVRERI
;
A
#
# COMPACT_ATOMS: atom_id res chain seq x y z
N MET A 1 19.80 -7.45 13.47
CA MET A 1 19.29 -7.43 12.09
C MET A 1 18.89 -8.85 11.73
N ARG A 2 17.60 -9.20 11.79
CA ARG A 2 17.13 -10.49 11.31
C ARG A 2 16.99 -10.38 9.79
N SER A 3 17.73 -11.19 9.05
CA SER A 3 17.58 -11.36 7.61
C SER A 3 16.18 -11.88 7.33
N LEU A 4 15.33 -11.04 6.75
CA LEU A 4 14.09 -11.47 6.13
C LEU A 4 14.47 -12.19 4.82
N GLY A 5 14.74 -13.50 4.94
CA GLY A 5 14.99 -14.36 3.79
C GLY A 5 13.72 -14.43 2.94
N TYR A 6 13.75 -13.76 1.78
CA TYR A 6 12.76 -14.02 0.74
C TYR A 6 12.88 -15.45 0.28
N PRO A 7 11.80 -16.17 0.09
CA PRO A 7 11.87 -17.39 -0.67
C PRO A 7 12.36 -17.03 -2.07
N LEU A 8 13.48 -17.64 -2.46
CA LEU A 8 13.96 -17.57 -3.84
C LEU A 8 12.82 -17.97 -4.79
N PRO A 9 12.75 -17.38 -5.99
CA PRO A 9 11.75 -17.79 -6.96
C PRO A 9 11.84 -19.30 -7.15
N VAL A 10 10.75 -19.98 -6.87
CA VAL A 10 10.64 -21.44 -7.11
C VAL A 10 10.89 -21.64 -8.61
N PRO A 11 11.87 -22.47 -9.02
CA PRO A 11 12.07 -22.76 -10.42
C PRO A 11 10.78 -23.32 -11.01
N PRO A 12 10.43 -23.00 -12.26
CA PRO A 12 9.24 -23.53 -12.89
C PRO A 12 9.28 -25.06 -12.79
N SER A 13 8.26 -25.65 -12.18
CA SER A 13 8.13 -27.10 -12.12
C SER A 13 8.09 -27.64 -13.54
N SER A 14 8.93 -28.61 -13.87
CA SER A 14 8.95 -29.27 -15.19
C SER A 14 7.72 -30.18 -15.44
N GLY A 15 6.77 -30.20 -14.52
CA GLY A 15 5.53 -30.96 -14.59
C GLY A 15 4.30 -30.09 -14.90
N PRO A 16 3.17 -30.71 -15.25
CA PRO A 16 1.92 -30.00 -15.45
C PRO A 16 1.53 -29.23 -14.17
N LEU A 17 1.07 -28.00 -14.32
CA LEU A 17 0.62 -27.19 -13.19
C LEU A 17 -0.56 -27.89 -12.49
N PRO A 18 -0.60 -27.88 -11.15
CA PRO A 18 -1.70 -28.51 -10.43
C PRO A 18 -3.02 -27.78 -10.74
N LEU A 19 -4.04 -28.53 -11.08
CA LEU A 19 -5.39 -28.00 -11.25
C LEU A 19 -6.00 -27.71 -9.87
N ILE A 20 -6.34 -26.45 -9.63
CA ILE A 20 -7.02 -26.03 -8.40
C ILE A 20 -8.52 -25.91 -8.69
N PRO A 21 -9.40 -26.64 -7.99
CA PRO A 21 -10.85 -26.48 -8.12
C PRO A 21 -11.28 -25.03 -7.87
N THR A 22 -12.24 -24.53 -8.64
CA THR A 22 -12.72 -23.13 -8.55
C THR A 22 -13.17 -22.77 -7.12
N ALA A 23 -13.81 -23.66 -6.40
CA ALA A 23 -14.22 -23.44 -5.03
C ALA A 23 -13.01 -23.21 -4.10
N THR A 24 -11.94 -23.98 -4.28
CA THR A 24 -10.68 -23.83 -3.52
C THR A 24 -10.00 -22.50 -3.87
N ALA A 25 -9.88 -22.18 -5.17
CA ALA A 25 -9.29 -20.91 -5.63
C ALA A 25 -10.04 -19.71 -5.06
N ARG A 26 -11.38 -19.75 -5.07
CA ARG A 26 -12.24 -18.72 -4.47
C ARG A 26 -11.98 -18.55 -2.98
N ARG A 27 -11.90 -19.66 -2.22
CA ARG A 27 -11.62 -19.60 -0.78
C ARG A 27 -10.23 -19.05 -0.48
N LEU A 28 -9.22 -19.43 -1.25
CA LEU A 28 -7.86 -18.90 -1.11
C LEU A 28 -7.86 -17.39 -1.36
N LEU A 29 -8.50 -16.92 -2.43
CA LEU A 29 -8.60 -15.50 -2.74
C LEU A 29 -9.32 -14.72 -1.64
N LEU A 30 -10.50 -15.14 -1.22
CA LEU A 30 -11.28 -14.49 -0.17
C LEU A 30 -10.51 -14.50 1.16
N GLY A 31 -9.83 -15.61 1.47
CA GLY A 31 -8.98 -15.72 2.65
C GLY A 31 -7.81 -14.72 2.61
N ALA A 32 -7.07 -14.65 1.51
CA ALA A 32 -5.98 -13.71 1.33
C ALA A 32 -6.45 -12.25 1.49
N GLN A 33 -7.66 -11.96 1.00
CA GLN A 33 -8.28 -10.64 1.10
C GLN A 33 -8.89 -10.32 2.49
N GLY A 34 -8.79 -11.23 3.48
CA GLY A 34 -9.37 -11.04 4.81
C GLY A 34 -10.90 -11.06 4.85
N LEU A 35 -11.55 -11.59 3.80
CA LEU A 35 -13.02 -11.65 3.69
C LEU A 35 -13.65 -12.91 4.29
N LEU A 36 -12.82 -13.84 4.79
CA LEU A 36 -13.24 -15.02 5.54
C LEU A 36 -12.97 -14.89 7.04
N ASP A 37 -12.45 -13.76 7.49
CA ASP A 37 -12.21 -13.50 8.91
C ASP A 37 -13.55 -13.22 9.62
N ASP A 38 -13.55 -13.27 10.97
CA ASP A 38 -14.73 -12.92 11.75
C ASP A 38 -15.13 -11.45 11.46
N PRO A 39 -16.33 -11.19 10.92
CA PRO A 39 -16.77 -9.83 10.60
C PRO A 39 -16.91 -8.94 11.83
N ARG A 40 -16.97 -9.53 13.04
CA ARG A 40 -17.02 -8.81 14.32
C ARG A 40 -15.65 -8.46 14.88
N ARG A 41 -14.56 -8.76 14.16
CA ARG A 41 -13.21 -8.39 14.56
C ARG A 41 -13.15 -6.88 14.76
N LYS A 42 -12.87 -6.47 16.00
CA LYS A 42 -12.85 -5.04 16.38
C LYS A 42 -11.70 -4.31 15.71
N ALA A 43 -12.02 -3.10 15.23
CA ALA A 43 -11.00 -2.18 14.72
C ALA A 43 -10.16 -1.58 15.85
N GLY A 44 -8.93 -1.27 15.51
CA GLY A 44 -7.95 -0.52 16.30
C GLY A 44 -6.75 -0.26 15.39
N PRO A 45 -5.84 0.66 15.73
CA PRO A 45 -4.68 0.97 14.89
C PRO A 45 -3.87 -0.28 14.50
N ASP A 46 -3.62 -1.19 15.45
CA ASP A 46 -2.88 -2.43 15.18
C ASP A 46 -3.65 -3.39 14.26
N ALA A 47 -4.97 -3.51 14.44
CA ALA A 47 -5.81 -4.34 13.58
C ALA A 47 -5.88 -3.78 12.15
N VAL A 48 -5.94 -2.45 12.00
CA VAL A 48 -5.89 -1.76 10.69
C VAL A 48 -4.53 -1.98 10.04
N TYR A 49 -3.44 -1.80 10.78
CA TYR A 49 -2.09 -2.03 10.27
C TYR A 49 -1.91 -3.48 9.79
N ALA A 50 -2.27 -4.46 10.61
CA ALA A 50 -2.15 -5.88 10.26
C ALA A 50 -2.99 -6.25 9.04
N LEU A 51 -4.17 -5.63 8.88
CA LEU A 51 -4.99 -5.80 7.69
C LEU A 51 -4.33 -5.22 6.45
N VAL A 52 -3.80 -3.99 6.51
CA VAL A 52 -3.09 -3.35 5.38
C VAL A 52 -1.85 -4.16 5.01
N GLU A 53 -1.08 -4.65 5.98
CA GLU A 53 0.08 -5.50 5.75
C GLU A 53 -0.30 -6.81 5.06
N ARG A 54 -1.38 -7.46 5.47
CA ARG A 54 -1.91 -8.68 4.82
C ARG A 54 -2.37 -8.43 3.40
N LEU A 55 -3.04 -7.31 3.14
CA LEU A 55 -3.49 -6.92 1.79
C LEU A 55 -2.33 -6.48 0.88
N GLY A 56 -1.20 -6.13 1.48
CA GLY A 56 -0.05 -5.58 0.80
C GLY A 56 -0.05 -4.06 0.73
N TYR A 57 -1.17 -3.48 0.46
CA TYR A 57 -1.45 -2.05 0.50
C TYR A 57 -2.95 -1.80 0.53
N VAL A 58 -3.37 -0.59 0.81
CA VAL A 58 -4.73 -0.12 0.53
C VAL A 58 -4.68 1.07 -0.41
N GLN A 59 -5.40 0.99 -1.54
CA GLN A 59 -5.45 2.06 -2.54
C GLN A 59 -6.19 3.27 -1.95
N ILE A 60 -5.57 4.44 -2.04
CA ILE A 60 -6.17 5.71 -1.60
C ILE A 60 -7.03 6.26 -2.74
N ASP A 61 -8.31 6.45 -2.47
CA ASP A 61 -9.26 7.01 -3.43
C ASP A 61 -9.62 8.44 -3.03
N SER A 62 -9.71 9.32 -4.01
CA SER A 62 -10.15 10.71 -3.84
C SER A 62 -11.66 10.87 -3.96
N ILE A 63 -12.35 9.93 -4.62
CA ILE A 63 -13.80 9.99 -4.85
C ILE A 63 -14.52 9.69 -3.54
N ASN A 64 -15.40 10.59 -3.15
CA ASN A 64 -16.16 10.51 -1.90
C ASN A 64 -17.65 10.84 -2.15
N ILE A 65 -18.41 9.83 -2.59
CA ILE A 65 -19.87 9.96 -2.79
C ILE A 65 -20.62 9.49 -1.54
N VAL A 66 -20.34 8.27 -1.07
CA VAL A 66 -20.85 7.71 0.19
C VAL A 66 -19.75 7.73 1.23
N GLU A 67 -18.62 7.15 0.90
CA GLU A 67 -17.36 7.15 1.62
C GLU A 67 -16.23 6.75 0.65
N ARG A 68 -14.99 7.14 0.92
CA ARG A 68 -13.84 6.79 0.08
C ARG A 68 -13.59 5.27 0.09
N ALA A 69 -13.28 4.71 -1.07
CA ALA A 69 -13.15 3.26 -1.26
C ALA A 69 -12.20 2.57 -0.27
N HIS A 70 -11.08 3.21 0.09
CA HIS A 70 -10.16 2.65 1.09
C HIS A 70 -10.79 2.55 2.49
N HIS A 71 -11.64 3.49 2.87
CA HIS A 71 -12.35 3.41 4.15
C HIS A 71 -13.42 2.32 4.11
N LEU A 72 -14.15 2.17 3.00
CA LEU A 72 -15.10 1.07 2.82
C LEU A 72 -14.39 -0.29 2.85
N THR A 73 -13.22 -0.40 2.22
CA THR A 73 -12.41 -1.63 2.22
C THR A 73 -12.03 -2.05 3.64
N LEU A 74 -11.61 -1.11 4.48
CA LEU A 74 -11.21 -1.39 5.86
C LEU A 74 -12.43 -1.63 6.77
N ALA A 75 -13.50 -0.84 6.60
CA ALA A 75 -14.74 -0.99 7.36
C ALA A 75 -15.45 -2.32 7.11
N ALA A 76 -15.38 -2.85 5.88
CA ALA A 76 -15.96 -4.15 5.53
C ALA A 76 -15.28 -5.34 6.23
N ARG A 77 -14.11 -5.14 6.85
CA ARG A 77 -13.29 -6.19 7.49
C ARG A 77 -13.06 -5.97 8.98
N LEU A 78 -13.34 -4.78 9.48
CA LEU A 78 -13.06 -4.40 10.87
C LEU A 78 -14.24 -3.62 11.45
N GLN A 79 -14.95 -4.25 12.37
CA GLN A 79 -16.11 -3.64 13.05
C GLN A 79 -15.67 -2.40 13.86
N GLY A 80 -16.37 -1.28 13.64
CA GLY A 80 -16.07 -0.03 14.33
C GLY A 80 -14.85 0.72 13.78
N TYR A 81 -14.42 0.37 12.55
CA TYR A 81 -13.39 1.14 11.85
C TYR A 81 -13.80 2.63 11.72
N ARG A 82 -12.83 3.50 11.88
CA ARG A 82 -12.98 4.96 11.68
C ARG A 82 -11.79 5.49 10.87
N PRO A 83 -11.99 6.43 9.93
CA PRO A 83 -10.93 7.03 9.11
C PRO A 83 -9.73 7.55 9.92
N ALA A 84 -9.97 8.09 11.11
CA ALA A 84 -8.92 8.56 12.02
C ALA A 84 -7.89 7.47 12.42
N MET A 85 -8.26 6.18 12.34
CA MET A 85 -7.32 5.08 12.64
C MET A 85 -6.27 4.95 11.52
N LEU A 86 -6.67 5.08 10.24
CA LEU A 86 -5.74 5.08 9.11
C LEU A 86 -4.88 6.34 9.11
N ALA A 87 -5.49 7.52 9.33
CA ALA A 87 -4.77 8.79 9.43
C ALA A 87 -3.72 8.75 10.54
N ARG A 88 -4.03 8.18 11.70
CA ARG A 88 -3.07 7.99 12.80
C ARG A 88 -1.85 7.16 12.37
N LEU A 89 -2.05 6.07 11.63
CA LEU A 89 -0.96 5.20 11.14
C LEU A 89 -0.08 5.90 10.10
N LEU A 90 -0.66 6.76 9.27
CA LEU A 90 0.05 7.53 8.25
C LEU A 90 0.80 8.74 8.84
N GLU A 91 0.10 9.56 9.62
CA GLU A 91 0.56 10.90 9.99
C GLU A 91 1.34 10.92 11.31
N ARG A 92 0.89 10.16 12.32
CA ARG A 92 1.48 10.20 13.67
C ARG A 92 2.45 9.05 13.92
N GLU A 93 2.00 7.82 13.73
CA GLU A 93 2.82 6.63 14.01
C GLU A 93 3.80 6.31 12.87
N ARG A 94 3.53 6.82 11.67
CA ARG A 94 4.35 6.60 10.47
C ARG A 94 4.63 5.11 10.20
N ARG A 95 3.69 4.26 10.57
CA ARG A 95 3.72 2.81 10.29
C ARG A 95 3.31 2.51 8.84
N LEU A 96 2.60 3.43 8.22
CA LEU A 96 2.27 3.42 6.80
C LEU A 96 2.87 4.66 6.15
N PHE A 97 3.17 4.57 4.85
CA PHE A 97 3.57 5.69 4.01
C PHE A 97 2.79 5.68 2.71
N GLU A 98 2.65 6.84 2.08
CA GLU A 98 1.96 6.96 0.80
C GLU A 98 2.94 6.86 -0.37
N HIS A 99 2.60 6.05 -1.35
CA HIS A 99 3.29 6.00 -2.63
C HIS A 99 2.41 5.37 -3.72
N TRP A 100 2.85 5.52 -4.97
CA TRP A 100 2.19 4.92 -6.11
C TRP A 100 2.54 3.44 -6.24
N THR A 101 1.49 2.59 -6.29
CA THR A 101 1.55 1.22 -6.80
C THR A 101 1.17 1.23 -8.29
N HIS A 102 -0.04 0.88 -8.66
CA HIS A 102 -0.66 1.27 -9.93
C HIS A 102 -1.40 2.60 -9.77
N ASP A 103 -1.83 2.93 -8.55
CA ASP A 103 -2.42 4.20 -8.11
C ASP A 103 -1.88 4.58 -6.73
N ALA A 104 -2.29 5.73 -6.18
CA ALA A 104 -1.91 6.16 -4.83
C ALA A 104 -2.34 5.11 -3.80
N ALA A 105 -1.46 4.78 -2.87
CA ALA A 105 -1.69 3.72 -1.90
C ALA A 105 -1.00 3.99 -0.56
N ALA A 106 -1.63 3.56 0.53
CA ALA A 106 -1.01 3.44 1.84
C ALA A 106 -0.32 2.07 1.95
N ILE A 107 0.97 2.08 2.26
CA ILE A 107 1.87 0.94 2.20
C ILE A 107 2.58 0.78 3.55
N PRO A 108 2.78 -0.45 4.07
CA PRO A 108 3.52 -0.67 5.31
C PRO A 108 4.95 -0.13 5.27
N THR A 109 5.34 0.68 6.27
CA THR A 109 6.68 1.30 6.32
C THR A 109 7.81 0.27 6.46
N VAL A 110 7.53 -0.93 6.97
CA VAL A 110 8.49 -2.04 7.00
C VAL A 110 8.98 -2.42 5.61
N TRP A 111 8.24 -2.09 4.56
CA TRP A 111 8.62 -2.34 3.16
C TRP A 111 9.30 -1.15 2.49
N TYR A 112 9.52 -0.05 3.20
CA TYR A 112 10.11 1.17 2.66
C TYR A 112 11.47 0.93 1.95
N ALA A 113 12.30 0.05 2.50
CA ALA A 113 13.59 -0.27 1.91
C ALA A 113 13.47 -0.81 0.47
N TRP A 114 12.41 -1.59 0.18
CA TRP A 114 12.15 -2.14 -1.17
C TRP A 114 11.59 -1.11 -2.13
N TRP A 115 11.01 -0.03 -1.61
CA TRP A 115 10.50 1.07 -2.42
C TRP A 115 11.60 2.06 -2.86
N LYS A 116 12.78 2.08 -2.20
CA LYS A 116 13.89 3.00 -2.53
C LYS A 116 14.28 2.99 -4.00
N PRO A 117 14.45 1.84 -4.69
CA PRO A 117 14.75 1.83 -6.13
C PRO A 117 13.64 2.46 -6.97
N ARG A 118 12.39 2.33 -6.52
CA ARG A 118 11.22 2.93 -7.18
C ARG A 118 11.20 4.44 -7.01
N PHE A 119 11.51 4.95 -5.82
CA PHE A 119 11.65 6.39 -5.57
C PHE A 119 12.69 7.01 -6.49
N GLU A 120 13.87 6.39 -6.61
CA GLU A 120 14.93 6.90 -7.45
C GLU A 120 14.55 6.88 -8.94
N ARG A 121 13.86 5.84 -9.40
CA ARG A 121 13.34 5.78 -10.77
C ARG A 121 12.30 6.88 -11.03
N TYR A 122 11.36 7.11 -10.11
CA TYR A 122 10.36 8.16 -10.23
C TYR A 122 11.00 9.55 -10.20
N ARG A 123 11.97 9.77 -9.31
CA ARG A 123 12.72 11.03 -9.24
C ARG A 123 13.36 11.36 -10.58
N ARG A 124 14.05 10.38 -11.18
CA ARG A 124 14.65 10.55 -12.53
C ARG A 124 13.60 10.85 -13.59
N LYS A 125 12.50 10.10 -13.58
CA LYS A 125 11.39 10.28 -14.53
C LYS A 125 10.79 11.68 -14.44
N VAL A 126 10.50 12.16 -13.23
CA VAL A 126 9.93 13.50 -12.99
C VAL A 126 10.90 14.58 -13.44
N LEU A 127 12.19 14.47 -13.09
CA LEU A 127 13.21 15.47 -13.44
C LEU A 127 13.57 15.47 -14.94
N ALA A 128 13.29 14.40 -15.67
CA ALA A 128 13.51 14.33 -17.11
C ALA A 128 12.29 14.69 -17.95
N HIS A 129 11.08 14.79 -17.35
CA HIS A 129 9.86 14.95 -18.11
C HIS A 129 9.46 16.44 -18.24
N PRO A 130 9.42 17.02 -19.48
CA PRO A 130 9.17 18.46 -19.70
C PRO A 130 7.87 18.96 -19.05
N TRP A 131 6.80 18.16 -19.10
CA TRP A 131 5.49 18.49 -18.54
C TRP A 131 5.53 18.69 -17.01
N TRP A 132 6.29 17.86 -16.29
CA TRP A 132 6.49 18.02 -14.85
C TRP A 132 7.36 19.22 -14.54
N LEU A 133 8.45 19.40 -15.28
CA LEU A 133 9.35 20.54 -15.11
C LEU A 133 8.66 21.88 -15.34
N ALA A 134 7.79 21.95 -16.35
CA ALA A 134 7.02 23.17 -16.63
C ALA A 134 6.09 23.55 -15.44
N ARG A 135 5.60 22.58 -14.67
CA ARG A 135 4.75 22.83 -13.50
C ARG A 135 5.52 23.17 -12.24
N VAL A 136 6.70 22.61 -12.06
CA VAL A 136 7.57 22.86 -10.89
C VAL A 136 8.32 24.19 -11.05
N GLY A 137 8.46 24.68 -12.29
CA GLY A 137 9.14 25.92 -12.61
C GLY A 137 10.64 25.75 -12.91
N PRO A 138 11.36 26.87 -13.17
CA PRO A 138 12.71 26.84 -13.73
C PRO A 138 13.79 26.32 -12.76
N GLN A 139 13.48 26.20 -11.48
CA GLN A 139 14.44 25.77 -10.45
C GLN A 139 13.91 24.56 -9.64
N PRO A 140 13.62 23.42 -10.27
CA PRO A 140 12.96 22.29 -9.61
C PRO A 140 13.75 21.75 -8.41
N ARG A 141 15.08 21.76 -8.46
CA ARG A 141 15.93 21.33 -7.34
C ARG A 141 15.77 22.19 -6.09
N LYS A 142 15.63 23.53 -6.25
CA LYS A 142 15.40 24.44 -5.12
C LYS A 142 14.01 24.24 -4.53
N VAL A 143 12.99 24.06 -5.38
CA VAL A 143 11.62 23.78 -4.91
C VAL A 143 11.59 22.48 -4.10
N PHE A 144 12.19 21.40 -4.60
CA PHE A 144 12.26 20.12 -3.87
C PHE A 144 13.06 20.22 -2.57
N ALA A 145 14.18 20.95 -2.54
CA ALA A 145 14.94 21.18 -1.32
C ALA A 145 14.09 21.94 -0.29
N HIS A 146 13.43 23.02 -0.70
CA HIS A 146 12.58 23.82 0.16
C HIS A 146 11.39 23.04 0.75
N VAL A 147 10.74 22.19 -0.06
CA VAL A 147 9.65 21.33 0.43
C VAL A 147 10.19 20.32 1.44
N ARG A 148 11.33 19.69 1.16
CA ARG A 148 11.93 18.69 2.04
C ARG A 148 12.36 19.25 3.41
N GLU A 149 12.73 20.53 3.48
CA GLU A 149 13.09 21.22 4.73
C GLU A 149 11.87 21.51 5.61
N ARG A 150 10.65 21.45 5.05
CA ARG A 150 9.40 21.76 5.75
C ARG A 150 8.56 20.54 6.13
N ILE A 151 8.97 19.35 5.72
CA ILE A 151 8.33 18.05 6.03
C ILE A 151 9.15 17.35 7.13
#